data_da1f46f9d8bc341e2075d70e5b90efce
#
_entry.id   da1f46f9d8bc341e2075d70e5b90efce
#
_cell.length_a   1.000
_cell.length_b   1.000
_cell.length_c   1.000
_cell.angle_alpha   90.00
_cell.angle_beta   90.00
_cell.angle_gamma   90.00
#
_symmetry.space_group_name_H-M   'P 1'
#
loop_
_entity.id
_entity.type
_entity.pdbx_description
1 polymer ?
#
loop_
_entity_poly.entity_id
_entity_poly.type
_entity_poly.pdbx_seq_one_letter_code
_entity_poly.pdbx_strand_id
1 'polypeptide(L)'
;MHGNRYGTLKADILNLLEQGKNVVMDIDVQGAEQIRACVDGILPKCYTDVYIYVPQEELRNRLCGRQTDEDEVISLRLRNAAREDACLPRYQYCLVSSDRETDYAAFAALLKCQSMRVALMRE
;
A
#
# COMPACT_ATOMS: atom_id res chain seq x y z
N MET A 1 -15.03 3.14 7.10
CA MET A 1 -14.14 3.91 6.64
C MET A 1 -14.60 4.58 5.45
N HIS A 2 -15.10 4.97 4.95
CA HIS A 2 -15.71 5.39 3.84
C HIS A 2 -15.76 6.88 3.79
N GLY A 3 -16.41 7.44 2.89
CA GLY A 3 -16.33 8.79 2.43
C GLY A 3 -15.98 9.85 3.45
N ASN A 4 -16.72 9.92 4.54
CA ASN A 4 -16.52 10.96 5.53
C ASN A 4 -15.15 10.89 6.18
N ARG A 5 -14.66 9.68 6.37
CA ARG A 5 -13.36 9.51 7.00
C ARG A 5 -12.22 9.94 6.10
N TYR A 6 -12.37 9.79 4.80
CA TYR A 6 -11.30 10.17 3.89
C TYR A 6 -11.10 11.68 3.87
N GLY A 7 -12.15 12.45 4.03
CA GLY A 7 -12.00 13.89 4.14
C GLY A 7 -11.18 14.29 5.35
N THR A 8 -11.50 13.70 6.51
CA THR A 8 -10.75 13.94 7.73
C THR A 8 -9.31 13.45 7.60
N LEU A 9 -9.13 12.27 7.02
CA LEU A 9 -7.82 11.70 6.85
C LEU A 9 -6.94 12.58 5.97
N LYS A 10 -7.51 13.16 4.93
CA LYS A 10 -6.76 14.07 4.06
C LYS A 10 -6.22 15.26 4.83
N ALA A 11 -7.03 15.84 5.70
CA ALA A 11 -6.60 16.98 6.49
C ALA A 11 -5.45 16.59 7.42
N ASP A 12 -5.56 15.40 8.04
CA ASP A 12 -4.51 14.91 8.92
C ASP A 12 -3.21 14.70 8.16
N ILE A 13 -3.29 14.13 6.97
CA ILE A 13 -2.10 13.88 6.16
C ILE A 13 -1.44 15.19 5.79
N LEU A 14 -2.22 16.16 5.33
CA LEU A 14 -1.66 17.45 4.95
C LEU A 14 -0.98 18.13 6.13
N ASN A 15 -1.59 18.04 7.30
CA ASN A 15 -1.02 18.64 8.50
C ASN A 15 0.32 18.01 8.85
N LEU A 16 0.42 16.68 8.77
CA LEU A 16 1.66 15.98 9.07
C LEU A 16 2.74 16.33 8.06
N LEU A 17 2.39 16.43 6.79
CA LEU A 17 3.34 16.77 5.76
C LEU A 17 3.87 18.18 5.93
N GLU A 18 3.02 19.09 6.36
CA GLU A 18 3.45 20.47 6.63
C GLU A 18 4.45 20.52 7.79
N GLN A 19 4.38 19.54 8.67
CA GLN A 19 5.33 19.43 9.78
C GLN A 19 6.63 18.75 9.37
N GLY A 20 6.76 18.39 8.10
CA GLY A 20 7.97 17.74 7.61
C GLY A 20 8.03 16.27 7.88
N LYS A 21 6.88 15.65 8.21
CA LYS A 21 6.84 14.23 8.53
C LYS A 21 6.47 13.39 7.33
N ASN A 22 6.95 12.18 7.31
CA ASN A 22 6.56 11.19 6.31
C ASN A 22 5.35 10.43 6.83
N VAL A 23 4.42 10.13 5.93
CA VAL A 23 3.20 9.43 6.29
C VAL A 23 3.15 8.10 5.56
N VAL A 24 3.04 7.01 6.29
CA VAL A 24 2.91 5.67 5.71
C VAL A 24 1.52 5.16 6.06
N MET A 25 0.81 4.63 5.07
CA MET A 25 -0.54 4.14 5.25
C MET A 25 -0.66 2.71 4.75
N ASP A 26 -1.36 1.90 5.52
CA ASP A 26 -1.66 0.52 5.16
C ASP A 26 -3.14 0.49 4.77
N ILE A 27 -3.43 0.46 3.49
CA ILE A 27 -4.79 0.55 2.98
C ILE A 27 -5.02 -0.46 1.86
N ASP A 28 -6.29 -0.78 1.61
CA ASP A 28 -6.63 -1.70 0.53
C ASP A 28 -6.69 -0.97 -0.81
N VAL A 29 -6.99 -1.72 -1.88
CA VAL A 29 -6.96 -1.14 -3.22
C VAL A 29 -7.99 -0.04 -3.41
N GLN A 30 -9.14 -0.14 -2.74
CA GLN A 30 -10.14 0.92 -2.82
C GLN A 30 -9.66 2.18 -2.13
N GLY A 31 -9.03 2.02 -0.97
CA GLY A 31 -8.44 3.13 -0.25
C GLY A 31 -7.36 3.81 -1.06
N ALA A 32 -6.53 3.02 -1.72
CA ALA A 32 -5.47 3.57 -2.56
C ALA A 32 -6.04 4.40 -3.71
N GLU A 33 -7.12 3.92 -4.34
CA GLU A 33 -7.77 4.69 -5.39
C GLU A 33 -8.29 6.02 -4.88
N GLN A 34 -8.87 6.02 -3.70
CA GLN A 34 -9.42 7.25 -3.14
C GLN A 34 -8.32 8.23 -2.78
N ILE A 35 -7.20 7.73 -2.26
CA ILE A 35 -6.07 8.59 -1.95
C ILE A 35 -5.49 9.18 -3.23
N ARG A 36 -5.35 8.38 -4.29
CA ARG A 36 -4.85 8.91 -5.56
C ARG A 36 -5.72 10.04 -6.06
N ALA A 37 -7.03 9.89 -5.97
CA ALA A 37 -7.95 10.93 -6.39
C ALA A 37 -7.79 12.19 -5.56
N CYS A 38 -7.52 12.03 -4.28
CA CYS A 38 -7.35 13.17 -3.38
C CYS A 38 -6.05 13.93 -3.61
N VAL A 39 -4.95 13.19 -3.84
CA VAL A 39 -3.63 13.85 -3.93
C VAL A 39 -3.27 14.26 -5.34
N ASP A 40 -4.01 13.77 -6.32
CA ASP A 40 -3.66 13.93 -7.73
C ASP A 40 -3.45 15.38 -8.13
N GLY A 41 -4.27 16.28 -7.64
CA GLY A 41 -4.14 17.68 -7.97
C GLY A 41 -3.38 18.51 -6.95
N ILE A 42 -3.04 17.93 -5.81
CA ILE A 42 -2.48 18.69 -4.69
C ILE A 42 -1.05 18.28 -4.38
N LEU A 43 -0.81 16.97 -4.23
CA LEU A 43 0.48 16.47 -3.78
C LEU A 43 1.02 15.38 -4.71
N PRO A 44 0.97 15.58 -6.03
CA PRO A 44 1.39 14.50 -6.94
C PRO A 44 2.86 14.13 -6.79
N LYS A 45 3.68 15.07 -6.34
CA LYS A 45 5.11 14.81 -6.21
C LYS A 45 5.46 14.10 -4.90
N CYS A 46 4.57 14.15 -3.94
CA CYS A 46 4.85 13.60 -2.60
C CYS A 46 4.22 12.24 -2.38
N TYR A 47 3.56 11.70 -3.38
CA TYR A 47 2.80 10.47 -3.24
C TYR A 47 3.54 9.30 -3.88
N THR A 48 3.63 8.22 -3.14
CA THR A 48 4.22 6.97 -3.64
C THR A 48 3.37 5.84 -3.11
N ASP A 49 3.03 4.89 -3.97
CA ASP A 49 2.31 3.72 -3.53
C ASP A 49 3.05 2.45 -3.92
N VAL A 50 2.85 1.43 -3.11
CA VAL A 50 3.50 0.14 -3.27
C VAL A 50 2.45 -0.94 -3.12
N TYR A 51 2.40 -1.84 -4.07
CA TYR A 51 1.55 -3.01 -3.97
C TYR A 51 2.38 -4.16 -3.43
N ILE A 52 1.89 -4.78 -2.36
CA ILE A 52 2.57 -5.95 -1.78
C ILE A 52 1.96 -7.18 -2.44
N TYR A 53 2.73 -7.79 -3.30
CA TYR A 53 2.28 -8.97 -4.04
C TYR A 53 2.76 -10.24 -3.35
N VAL A 54 1.82 -11.13 -3.06
CA VAL A 54 2.15 -12.43 -2.49
C VAL A 54 1.74 -13.49 -3.51
N PRO A 55 2.70 -14.28 -4.00
CA PRO A 55 2.34 -15.35 -4.95
C PRO A 55 1.26 -16.26 -4.39
N GLN A 56 0.37 -16.72 -5.25
CA GLN A 56 -0.79 -17.50 -4.83
C GLN A 56 -0.42 -18.69 -3.94
N GLU A 57 0.63 -19.39 -4.31
CA GLU A 57 1.05 -20.56 -3.55
C GLU A 57 1.50 -20.15 -2.15
N GLU A 58 2.27 -19.09 -2.05
CA GLU A 58 2.73 -18.61 -0.75
C GLU A 58 1.56 -18.08 0.08
N LEU A 59 0.63 -17.40 -0.56
CA LEU A 59 -0.55 -16.89 0.13
C LEU A 59 -1.37 -18.03 0.69
N ARG A 60 -1.57 -19.09 -0.09
CA ARG A 60 -2.27 -20.26 0.38
C ARG A 60 -1.57 -20.86 1.60
N ASN A 61 -0.25 -20.97 1.54
CA ASN A 61 0.51 -21.51 2.65
C ASN A 61 0.34 -20.68 3.90
N ARG A 62 0.37 -19.37 3.77
CA ARG A 62 0.21 -18.47 4.91
C ARG A 62 -1.18 -18.59 5.52
N LEU A 63 -2.20 -18.69 4.69
CA LEU A 63 -3.58 -18.80 5.18
C LEU A 63 -3.83 -20.15 5.83
N CYS A 64 -3.32 -21.22 5.22
CA CYS A 64 -3.48 -22.57 5.78
C CYS A 64 -2.68 -22.71 7.08
N GLY A 65 -1.55 -22.05 7.16
CA GLY A 65 -0.69 -22.14 8.34
C GLY A 65 -1.31 -21.60 9.61
N ARG A 66 -2.32 -20.73 9.47
CA ARG A 66 -3.01 -20.19 10.65
C ARG A 66 -3.89 -21.22 11.31
N GLN A 67 -4.42 -22.16 10.53
CA GLN A 67 -5.25 -23.24 11.03
C GLN A 67 -6.52 -22.79 11.74
N THR A 68 -6.89 -21.53 11.56
CA THR A 68 -8.09 -20.98 12.20
C THR A 68 -9.20 -20.71 11.20
N ASP A 69 -8.87 -20.71 9.91
CA ASP A 69 -9.86 -20.43 8.88
C ASP A 69 -10.34 -21.72 8.23
N GLU A 70 -11.61 -21.74 7.89
CA GLU A 70 -12.18 -22.85 7.15
C GLU A 70 -11.81 -22.75 5.67
N ASP A 71 -11.92 -23.89 4.97
CA ASP A 71 -11.55 -23.92 3.55
C ASP A 71 -12.30 -22.89 2.73
N GLU A 72 -13.56 -22.65 3.05
CA GLU A 72 -14.35 -21.66 2.31
C GLU A 72 -13.80 -20.28 2.49
N VAL A 73 -13.36 -19.94 3.70
CA VAL A 73 -12.79 -18.64 3.99
C VAL A 73 -11.46 -18.48 3.25
N ILE A 74 -10.65 -19.52 3.25
CA ILE A 74 -9.37 -19.50 2.56
C ILE A 74 -9.59 -19.28 1.06
N SER A 75 -10.55 -20.03 0.48
CA SER A 75 -10.85 -19.88 -0.95
C SER A 75 -11.32 -18.47 -1.27
N LEU A 76 -12.15 -17.89 -0.40
CA LEU A 76 -12.62 -16.53 -0.62
C LEU A 76 -11.47 -15.53 -0.58
N ARG A 77 -10.56 -15.68 0.38
CA ARG A 77 -9.43 -14.77 0.49
C ARG A 77 -8.50 -14.89 -0.71
N LEU A 78 -8.31 -16.11 -1.22
CA LEU A 78 -7.49 -16.29 -2.41
C LEU A 78 -8.12 -15.62 -3.63
N ARG A 79 -9.44 -15.75 -3.77
CA ARG A 79 -10.14 -15.10 -4.89
C ARG A 79 -10.07 -13.59 -4.77
N ASN A 80 -10.22 -13.06 -3.56
CA ASN A 80 -10.13 -11.62 -3.35
C ASN A 80 -8.73 -11.11 -3.67
N ALA A 81 -7.71 -11.85 -3.27
CA ALA A 81 -6.34 -11.47 -3.57
C ALA A 81 -6.09 -11.45 -5.07
N ALA A 82 -6.60 -12.44 -5.79
CA ALA A 82 -6.45 -12.47 -7.24
C ALA A 82 -7.14 -11.27 -7.89
N ARG A 83 -8.29 -10.90 -7.37
CA ARG A 83 -9.02 -9.74 -7.88
C ARG A 83 -8.26 -8.46 -7.61
N GLU A 84 -7.67 -8.35 -6.43
CA GLU A 84 -6.88 -7.18 -6.08
C GLU A 84 -5.60 -7.11 -6.90
N ASP A 85 -5.00 -8.27 -7.19
CA ASP A 85 -3.79 -8.31 -8.01
C ASP A 85 -4.02 -7.71 -9.40
N ALA A 86 -5.26 -7.72 -9.87
CA ALA A 86 -5.59 -7.11 -11.15
C ALA A 86 -5.39 -5.60 -11.13
N CYS A 87 -5.34 -5.01 -9.95
CA CYS A 87 -5.11 -3.57 -9.80
C CYS A 87 -3.62 -3.20 -9.79
N LEU A 88 -2.75 -4.21 -9.80
CA LEU A 88 -1.30 -4.00 -9.68
C LEU A 88 -0.76 -2.98 -10.69
N PRO A 89 -1.16 -2.98 -11.96
CA PRO A 89 -0.61 -2.02 -12.92
C PRO A 89 -0.88 -0.57 -12.57
N ARG A 90 -1.77 -0.31 -11.64
CA ARG A 90 -2.09 1.07 -11.25
C ARG A 90 -1.15 1.60 -10.18
N TYR A 91 -0.27 0.75 -9.65
CA TYR A 91 0.65 1.13 -8.59
C TYR A 91 2.01 1.50 -9.18
N GLN A 92 2.72 2.35 -8.45
CA GLN A 92 4.05 2.78 -8.88
C GLN A 92 5.10 1.73 -8.66
N TYR A 93 4.97 0.95 -7.59
CA TYR A 93 5.93 -0.06 -7.22
C TYR A 93 5.23 -1.33 -6.81
N CYS A 94 5.92 -2.44 -6.97
CA CYS A 94 5.42 -3.73 -6.52
C CYS A 94 6.51 -4.40 -5.72
N LEU A 95 6.20 -4.77 -4.49
CA LEU A 95 7.10 -5.52 -3.64
C LEU A 95 6.62 -6.96 -3.62
N VAL A 96 7.43 -7.86 -4.16
CA VAL A 96 7.08 -9.28 -4.15
C VAL A 96 7.48 -9.83 -2.80
N SER A 97 6.50 -10.18 -1.99
CA SER A 97 6.73 -10.59 -0.61
C SER A 97 7.42 -11.94 -0.51
N SER A 98 8.38 -12.04 0.36
CA SER A 98 9.02 -13.31 0.66
C SER A 98 9.04 -13.49 2.17
N ASP A 99 10.18 -13.30 2.83
CA ASP A 99 10.22 -13.40 4.28
C ASP A 99 10.19 -12.01 4.89
N ARG A 100 9.96 -11.98 6.18
CA ARG A 100 9.76 -10.72 6.90
C ARG A 100 10.95 -9.78 6.80
N GLU A 101 12.14 -10.30 6.98
CA GLU A 101 13.34 -9.47 6.97
C GLU A 101 13.62 -8.92 5.57
N THR A 102 13.46 -9.75 4.55
CA THR A 102 13.66 -9.33 3.17
C THR A 102 12.65 -8.28 2.78
N ASP A 103 11.38 -8.49 3.16
CA ASP A 103 10.32 -7.52 2.85
C ASP A 103 10.60 -6.18 3.53
N TYR A 104 11.02 -6.22 4.77
CA TYR A 104 11.32 -5.00 5.50
C TYR A 104 12.49 -4.24 4.85
N ALA A 105 13.54 -4.97 4.48
CA ALA A 105 14.70 -4.34 3.85
C ALA A 105 14.31 -3.70 2.52
N ALA A 106 13.45 -4.36 1.74
CA ALA A 106 13.00 -3.83 0.46
C ALA A 106 12.18 -2.56 0.67
N PHE A 107 11.29 -2.57 1.65
CA PHE A 107 10.46 -1.41 1.92
C PHE A 107 11.29 -0.23 2.43
N ALA A 108 12.25 -0.52 3.31
CA ALA A 108 13.12 0.51 3.83
C ALA A 108 13.97 1.14 2.72
N ALA A 109 14.44 0.31 1.79
CA ALA A 109 15.19 0.81 0.65
C ALA A 109 14.34 1.71 -0.23
N LEU A 110 13.07 1.33 -0.43
CA LEU A 110 12.16 2.13 -1.22
C LEU A 110 11.91 3.49 -0.56
N LEU A 111 11.72 3.51 0.75
CA LEU A 111 11.56 4.75 1.48
C LEU A 111 12.77 5.65 1.30
N LYS A 112 13.95 5.08 1.40
CA LYS A 112 15.18 5.85 1.24
C LYS A 112 15.27 6.43 -0.17
N CYS A 113 14.89 5.63 -1.17
CA CYS A 113 14.92 6.12 -2.54
C CYS A 113 13.98 7.29 -2.75
N GLN A 114 12.84 7.29 -2.06
CA GLN A 114 11.89 8.39 -2.22
C GLN A 114 12.50 9.70 -1.74
N SER A 115 13.30 9.67 -0.70
CA SER A 115 13.93 10.88 -0.20
C SER A 115 14.98 11.44 -1.16
N MET A 116 15.39 10.66 -2.14
CA MET A 116 16.38 11.07 -3.11
C MET A 116 15.76 11.53 -4.43
N ARG A 117 14.45 11.54 -4.54
CA ARG A 117 13.80 12.00 -5.77
C ARG A 117 14.02 13.49 -5.93
N VAL A 118 14.44 13.88 -7.12
CA VAL A 118 14.73 15.29 -7.42
C VAL A 118 13.50 16.16 -7.16
N ALA A 119 12.32 15.65 -7.49
CA ALA A 119 11.09 16.40 -7.30
C ALA A 119 10.85 16.77 -5.84
N LEU A 120 11.32 15.95 -4.90
CA LEU A 120 11.13 16.19 -3.48
C LEU A 120 12.25 17.00 -2.85
N MET A 121 13.33 17.22 -3.59
CA MET A 121 14.48 17.99 -3.10
C MET A 121 14.32 19.49 -3.31
N ARG A 122 13.27 19.86 -3.99
CA ARG A 122 13.01 21.27 -4.29
C ARG A 122 12.15 21.91 -3.22
N GLU A 123 12.37 23.16 -3.02
CA GLU A 123 11.56 23.93 -2.09
C GLU A 123 10.19 24.14 -2.59
#